data_cc65aa287ea49fa92232f218ad7c077b
#
_entry.id   cc65aa287ea49fa92232f218ad7c077b
#
_cell.length_a   1.000
_cell.length_b   1.000
_cell.length_c   1.000
_cell.angle_alpha   90.00
_cell.angle_beta   90.00
_cell.angle_gamma   90.00
#
_symmetry.space_group_name_H-M   'P 1'
#
loop_
_entity.id
_entity.type
_entity.pdbx_description
1 polymer ?
#
loop_
_entity_poly.entity_id
_entity_poly.type
_entity_poly.pdbx_seq_one_letter_code
_entity_poly.pdbx_strand_id
1 'polypeptide(L)'
;MYHVPVLLEESVSGLNIDPDGVYLDLTFGGGGHSREILKRLKDGCLIGFDQDSDALANVPDDSRFIFVNHNFRYLRNFLRYCGYDEADGILADLGVSS
;
A
#
# COMPACT_ATOMS: atom_id res chain seq x y z
N MET A 1 -14.25 2.35 15.97
CA MET A 1 -13.89 0.95 16.20
C MET A 1 -12.75 0.54 15.30
N TYR A 2 -11.78 -0.07 15.89
CA TYR A 2 -10.60 -0.47 15.15
C TYR A 2 -10.91 -1.69 14.27
N HIS A 3 -10.63 -1.61 12.98
CA HIS A 3 -10.85 -2.69 12.04
C HIS A 3 -9.56 -3.48 11.83
N VAL A 4 -9.60 -4.76 12.14
CA VAL A 4 -8.47 -5.66 11.87
C VAL A 4 -8.82 -6.49 10.64
N PRO A 5 -8.04 -6.39 9.54
CA PRO A 5 -8.30 -7.21 8.37
C PRO A 5 -8.08 -8.69 8.71
N VAL A 6 -9.16 -9.46 8.74
CA VAL A 6 -9.09 -10.88 9.09
C VAL A 6 -8.38 -11.68 8.01
N LEU A 7 -8.45 -11.22 6.76
CA LEU A 7 -7.90 -11.92 5.61
C LEU A 7 -6.65 -11.24 5.06
N LEU A 8 -5.83 -10.71 5.97
CA LEU A 8 -4.64 -9.94 5.58
C LEU A 8 -3.69 -10.75 4.67
N GLU A 9 -3.31 -11.94 5.09
CA GLU A 9 -2.40 -12.77 4.32
C GLU A 9 -3.00 -13.22 3.00
N GLU A 10 -4.28 -13.59 3.02
CA GLU A 10 -4.99 -14.04 1.83
C GLU A 10 -5.12 -12.90 0.82
N SER A 11 -5.42 -11.69 1.29
CA SER A 11 -5.53 -10.52 0.42
C SER A 11 -4.21 -10.22 -0.28
N VAL A 12 -3.13 -10.27 0.47
CA VAL A 12 -1.79 -10.01 -0.08
C VAL A 12 -1.34 -11.17 -0.98
N SER A 13 -1.63 -12.41 -0.59
CA SER A 13 -1.31 -13.57 -1.42
C SER A 13 -2.03 -13.51 -2.76
N GLY A 14 -3.26 -12.99 -2.77
CA GLY A 14 -4.04 -12.82 -4.00
C GLY A 14 -3.42 -11.87 -5.00
N LEU A 15 -2.54 -10.97 -4.56
CA LEU A 15 -1.81 -10.09 -5.46
C LEU A 15 -0.72 -10.82 -6.24
N ASN A 16 -0.30 -11.98 -5.78
CA ASN A 16 0.77 -12.76 -6.39
C ASN A 16 2.02 -11.90 -6.62
N ILE A 17 2.58 -11.39 -5.53
CA ILE A 17 3.60 -10.35 -5.57
C ILE A 17 4.89 -10.79 -6.25
N ASP A 18 5.29 -10.01 -7.26
CA ASP A 18 6.62 -10.07 -7.85
C ASP A 18 7.59 -9.33 -6.91
N PRO A 19 8.65 -9.96 -6.42
CA PRO A 19 9.59 -9.30 -5.50
C PRO A 19 10.20 -8.01 -6.01
N ASP A 20 10.23 -7.81 -7.32
CA ASP A 20 10.78 -6.61 -7.95
C ASP A 20 9.69 -5.69 -8.52
N GLY A 21 8.43 -5.98 -8.23
CA GLY A 21 7.30 -5.23 -8.78
C GLY A 21 7.00 -3.93 -8.06
N VAL A 22 6.04 -3.19 -8.62
CA VAL A 22 5.55 -1.93 -8.08
C VAL A 22 4.10 -2.13 -7.63
N TYR A 23 3.83 -1.84 -6.37
CA TYR A 23 2.51 -2.06 -5.78
C TYR A 23 1.98 -0.80 -5.12
N LEU A 24 0.65 -0.67 -5.13
CA LEU A 24 -0.03 0.44 -4.47
C LEU A 24 -0.96 -0.10 -3.39
N ASP A 25 -0.91 0.51 -2.21
CA ASP A 25 -1.88 0.28 -1.15
C ASP A 25 -2.71 1.56 -1.01
N LEU A 26 -3.94 1.53 -1.50
CA LEU A 26 -4.80 2.70 -1.54
C LEU A 26 -5.46 3.01 -0.20
N THR A 27 -5.37 2.09 0.73
CA THR A 27 -5.99 2.21 2.06
C THR A 27 -4.98 1.84 3.13
N PHE A 28 -3.89 2.61 3.17
CA PHE A 28 -2.75 2.32 4.03
C PHE A 28 -3.14 2.18 5.51
N GLY A 29 -3.83 3.16 6.07
CA GLY A 29 -4.34 3.13 7.44
C GLY A 29 -3.30 2.76 8.48
N GLY A 30 -3.50 1.62 9.14
CA GLY A 30 -2.59 1.11 10.16
C GLY A 30 -1.33 0.45 9.62
N GLY A 31 -1.23 0.27 8.31
CA GLY A 31 -0.04 -0.26 7.66
C GLY A 31 0.07 -1.78 7.63
N GLY A 32 -0.99 -2.50 8.04
CA GLY A 32 -0.93 -3.97 8.09
C GLY A 32 -0.68 -4.61 6.74
N HIS A 33 -1.46 -4.24 5.73
CA HIS A 33 -1.30 -4.77 4.37
C HIS A 33 0.05 -4.35 3.77
N SER A 34 0.44 -3.10 3.96
CA SER A 34 1.72 -2.60 3.44
C SER A 34 2.90 -3.35 4.03
N ARG A 35 2.89 -3.64 5.34
CA ARG A 35 3.96 -4.41 5.96
C ARG A 35 4.04 -5.81 5.40
N GLU A 36 2.89 -6.44 5.15
CA GLU A 36 2.86 -7.78 4.58
C GLU A 36 3.38 -7.79 3.14
N ILE A 37 3.03 -6.76 2.36
CA ILE A 37 3.57 -6.60 1.00
C ILE A 37 5.08 -6.44 1.03
N LEU A 38 5.58 -5.59 1.94
CA LEU A 38 7.02 -5.35 2.05
C LEU A 38 7.81 -6.61 2.37
N LYS A 39 7.24 -7.53 3.16
CA LYS A 39 7.87 -8.82 3.44
C LYS A 39 8.11 -9.65 2.19
N ARG A 40 7.31 -9.43 1.16
CA ARG A 40 7.35 -10.20 -0.09
C ARG A 40 8.12 -9.49 -1.19
N LEU A 41 8.45 -8.22 -0.99
CA LEU A 41 9.26 -7.46 -1.93
C LEU A 41 10.75 -7.67 -1.65
N LYS A 42 11.55 -7.54 -2.70
CA LYS A 42 13.01 -7.53 -2.59
C LYS A 42 13.53 -6.17 -3.06
N ASP A 43 13.54 -5.94 -4.36
CA ASP A 43 13.96 -4.67 -4.94
C ASP A 43 12.79 -3.84 -5.46
N GLY A 44 11.58 -4.31 -5.23
CA GLY A 44 10.38 -3.61 -5.68
C GLY A 44 10.08 -2.36 -4.88
N CYS A 45 8.91 -1.78 -5.16
CA CYS A 45 8.47 -0.53 -4.56
C CYS A 45 7.02 -0.63 -4.14
N LEU A 46 6.68 -0.03 -3.01
CA LEU A 46 5.32 0.05 -2.52
C LEU A 46 4.98 1.51 -2.23
N ILE A 47 3.86 1.98 -2.77
CA ILE A 47 3.35 3.32 -2.52
C ILE A 47 2.05 3.19 -1.74
N GLY A 48 2.01 3.74 -0.53
CA GLY A 48 0.83 3.72 0.32
C GLY A 48 0.15 5.07 0.36
N PHE A 49 -1.17 5.07 0.17
CA PHE A 49 -1.99 6.27 0.16
C PHE A 49 -2.89 6.34 1.38
N ASP A 50 -2.96 7.50 2.00
CA ASP A 50 -3.94 7.79 3.03
C ASP A 50 -4.15 9.29 3.14
N GLN A 51 -5.40 9.72 3.22
CA GLN A 51 -5.74 11.13 3.38
C GLN A 51 -5.49 11.62 4.80
N ASP A 52 -5.54 10.72 5.77
CA ASP A 52 -5.36 11.05 7.17
C ASP A 52 -3.87 11.15 7.50
N SER A 53 -3.42 12.33 7.91
CA SER A 53 -2.03 12.55 8.28
C SER A 53 -1.61 11.74 9.51
N ASP A 54 -2.58 11.30 10.33
CA ASP A 54 -2.27 10.44 11.48
C ASP A 54 -1.71 9.08 11.05
N ALA A 55 -1.99 8.67 9.82
CA ALA A 55 -1.43 7.44 9.28
C ALA A 55 0.09 7.49 9.14
N LEU A 56 0.68 8.69 9.13
CA LEU A 56 2.13 8.86 9.05
C LEU A 56 2.85 8.13 10.18
N ALA A 57 2.23 8.02 11.35
CA ALA A 57 2.80 7.32 12.49
C ALA A 57 3.00 5.81 12.22
N ASN A 58 2.30 5.27 11.23
CA ASN A 58 2.33 3.84 10.89
C ASN A 58 3.24 3.52 9.71
N VAL A 59 3.90 4.54 9.15
CA VAL A 59 4.76 4.37 7.99
C VAL A 59 5.99 3.55 8.36
N PRO A 60 6.24 2.43 7.66
CA PRO A 60 7.43 1.63 7.96
C PRO A 60 8.71 2.36 7.55
N ASP A 61 9.76 2.14 8.33
CA ASP A 61 11.09 2.67 8.00
C ASP A 61 11.75 1.72 7.00
N ASP A 62 11.39 1.89 5.74
CA ASP A 62 11.82 1.00 4.66
C ASP A 62 11.99 1.83 3.40
N SER A 63 13.17 1.75 2.78
CA SER A 63 13.49 2.54 1.60
C SER A 63 12.64 2.18 0.37
N ARG A 64 12.01 1.02 0.38
CA ARG A 64 11.12 0.58 -0.70
C ARG A 64 9.72 1.17 -0.58
N PHE A 65 9.40 1.81 0.54
CA PHE A 65 8.07 2.33 0.82
C PHE A 65 8.03 3.84 0.62
N ILE A 66 6.99 4.31 -0.07
CA ILE A 66 6.71 5.73 -0.26
C ILE A 66 5.32 6.02 0.28
N PHE A 67 5.21 6.96 1.21
CA PHE A 67 3.91 7.37 1.75
C PHE A 67 3.40 8.59 1.02
N VAL A 68 2.14 8.55 0.59
CA VAL A 68 1.47 9.68 -0.07
C VAL A 68 0.26 10.07 0.77
N ASN A 69 0.31 11.25 1.38
CA ASN A 69 -0.77 11.78 2.21
C ASN A 69 -1.77 12.54 1.33
N HIS A 70 -2.42 11.82 0.42
CA HIS A 70 -3.40 12.36 -0.50
C HIS A 70 -4.47 11.33 -0.82
N ASN A 71 -5.55 11.80 -1.45
CA ASN A 71 -6.57 10.92 -1.97
C ASN A 71 -5.99 10.07 -3.11
N PHE A 72 -6.35 8.79 -3.15
CA PHE A 72 -5.84 7.87 -4.16
C PHE A 72 -6.36 8.17 -5.58
N ARG A 73 -7.31 9.09 -5.74
CA ARG A 73 -7.73 9.53 -7.10
C ARG A 73 -6.57 10.13 -7.88
N TYR A 74 -5.51 10.56 -7.20
CA TYR A 74 -4.30 11.10 -7.83
C TYR A 74 -3.22 10.03 -8.05
N LEU A 75 -3.58 8.76 -7.94
CA LEU A 75 -2.59 7.68 -7.95
C LEU A 75 -1.73 7.67 -9.22
N ARG A 76 -2.30 7.97 -10.37
CA ARG A 76 -1.53 8.01 -11.62
C ARG A 76 -0.48 9.11 -11.62
N ASN A 77 -0.85 10.26 -11.08
CA ASN A 77 0.07 11.40 -10.98
C ASN A 77 1.27 11.04 -10.11
N PHE A 78 1.01 10.44 -8.95
CA PHE A 78 2.07 10.05 -8.04
C PHE A 78 2.90 8.88 -8.57
N LEU A 79 2.27 7.93 -9.22
CA LEU A 79 2.98 6.81 -9.85
C LEU A 79 3.98 7.33 -10.88
N ARG A 80 3.56 8.24 -11.74
CA ARG A 80 4.44 8.88 -12.73
C ARG A 80 5.53 9.70 -12.09
N TYR A 81 5.18 10.43 -11.04
CA TYR A 81 6.16 11.22 -10.30
C TYR A 81 7.27 10.34 -9.74
N CYS A 82 6.94 9.13 -9.33
CA CYS A 82 7.92 8.15 -8.84
C CYS A 82 8.67 7.44 -9.96
N GLY A 83 8.36 7.75 -11.23
CA GLY A 83 9.06 7.20 -12.36
C GLY A 83 8.47 5.94 -12.96
N TYR A 84 7.20 5.62 -12.64
CA TYR A 84 6.55 4.41 -13.12
C TYR A 84 5.35 4.73 -14.01
N ASP A 85 5.17 3.96 -15.07
CA ASP A 85 4.00 4.08 -15.95
C ASP A 85 2.84 3.21 -15.47
N GLU A 86 3.14 2.08 -14.87
CA GLU A 86 2.16 1.09 -14.43
C GLU A 86 2.54 0.50 -13.07
N ALA A 87 1.54 0.05 -12.34
CA ALA A 87 1.73 -0.76 -11.15
C ALA A 87 1.46 -2.22 -11.49
N ASP A 88 2.16 -3.13 -10.82
CA ASP A 88 1.95 -4.57 -10.99
C ASP A 88 0.73 -5.05 -10.20
N GLY A 89 0.35 -4.32 -9.17
CA GLY A 89 -0.84 -4.64 -8.39
C GLY A 89 -1.29 -3.46 -7.53
N ILE A 90 -2.59 -3.48 -7.22
CA ILE A 90 -3.23 -2.44 -6.40
C ILE A 90 -4.07 -3.15 -5.35
N LEU A 91 -3.87 -2.77 -4.10
CA LEU A 91 -4.67 -3.27 -2.99
C LEU A 91 -5.52 -2.12 -2.43
N ALA A 92 -6.80 -2.40 -2.23
CA ALA A 92 -7.69 -1.48 -1.56
C ALA A 92 -8.55 -2.25 -0.59
N ASP A 93 -8.34 -2.04 0.70
CA ASP A 93 -9.20 -2.60 1.73
C ASP A 93 -10.26 -1.56 2.08
N LEU A 94 -11.38 -1.63 1.37
CA LEU A 94 -12.49 -0.72 1.56
C LEU A 94 -13.36 -1.13 2.74
N GLY A 95 -12.77 -1.83 3.70
CA GLY A 95 -13.44 -2.43 4.82
C GLY A 95 -14.75 -1.78 5.22
N VAL A 96 -15.80 -2.57 5.27
CA VAL A 96 -17.10 -2.09 5.70
C VAL A 96 -17.08 -2.01 7.22
N SER A 97 -17.09 -0.80 7.74
CA SER A 97 -17.26 -0.63 9.17
C SER A 97 -18.70 -0.97 9.51
N SER A 98 -18.87 -1.94 10.31
CA SER A 98 -20.19 -2.28 10.82
C SER A 98 -20.50 -1.44 12.05
#